data_e7f37941f65e6c8f0cf345d796bd0a57
#
_entry.id   e7f37941f65e6c8f0cf345d796bd0a57
#
_cell.length_a   1.000
_cell.length_b   1.000
_cell.length_c   1.000
_cell.angle_alpha   90.00
_cell.angle_beta   90.00
_cell.angle_gamma   90.00
#
_symmetry.space_group_name_H-M   'P 1'
#
loop_
_entity.id
_entity.type
_entity.pdbx_description
1 polymer ?
#
loop_
_entity_poly.entity_id
_entity_poly.type
_entity_poly.pdbx_seq_one_letter_code
_entity_poly.pdbx_strand_id
1 'polypeptide(L)'
;LIDEIFREYDIRGVYERDLNETSVKAIGLNLGREMLRRGAKNVSVGYDARLSAGEIFGWLVSGLNLAGIKVYDIGLLPTPVGYFSVFTDKFDANVMITGSHNPKEYNGFKITIFKDSYFGEDLQKLKVAVLADITAKTQIPDDPRAEKFDIATPYKNFLIEQFGHLKNLPLKIVIDCANGAVGAVLPEICEALNLDAKILYPQPDGNFPNHHPDPSEEKNLSDLKSALKGEFDIGFGFDGDGDRIAVLTKKRNIKGDELAYLYSLAMKNPRVLGEVKCSQNMYDEIDAHGGKSFMGKTGHSNIKKAMKELNIDMAAEVSGHIFFKERYFGFDDATYAMFRALELVAKGFNLDGELDKLPKVFSTDEIKVKTTDAQKFKLVAKLKEVLVEIYENGDAQNLLAGLGKIAEIIDIDGVRVRFDDGSWALVRASNTTPVIVTRFETKDQNLLVKLQETFLNLVENLKQKA
;
A
#
# COMPACT_ATOMS: atom_id res chain seq x y z
N LEU A 1 16.06 -17.72 1.26
CA LEU A 1 17.29 -17.50 0.46
C LEU A 1 17.38 -16.01 0.12
N ILE A 2 18.59 -15.43 0.16
CA ILE A 2 18.80 -14.00 -0.05
C ILE A 2 18.24 -13.48 -1.39
N ASP A 3 18.17 -14.32 -2.40
CA ASP A 3 17.58 -13.99 -3.70
C ASP A 3 16.10 -13.58 -3.63
N GLU A 4 15.39 -14.14 -2.68
CA GLU A 4 13.93 -14.02 -2.56
C GLU A 4 13.48 -12.74 -1.82
N ILE A 5 14.43 -12.05 -1.17
CA ILE A 5 14.10 -10.80 -0.46
C ILE A 5 13.89 -9.62 -1.39
N PHE A 6 14.46 -9.63 -2.60
CA PHE A 6 14.29 -8.58 -3.60
C PHE A 6 12.96 -8.79 -4.34
N ARG A 7 11.90 -8.20 -3.78
CA ARG A 7 10.54 -8.31 -4.32
C ARG A 7 10.32 -7.30 -5.45
N GLU A 8 9.09 -7.21 -5.95
CA GLU A 8 8.74 -6.27 -7.02
C GLU A 8 8.81 -4.80 -6.56
N TYR A 9 8.36 -4.51 -5.34
CA TYR A 9 8.18 -3.13 -4.87
C TYR A 9 9.18 -2.70 -3.80
N ASP A 10 9.73 -3.65 -3.07
CA ASP A 10 10.62 -3.42 -1.92
C ASP A 10 11.54 -4.62 -1.66
N ILE A 11 12.40 -4.47 -0.69
CA ILE A 11 13.17 -5.59 -0.12
C ILE A 11 12.45 -6.04 1.14
N ARG A 12 12.19 -7.35 1.26
CA ARG A 12 11.48 -7.93 2.39
C ARG A 12 12.02 -9.30 2.77
N GLY A 13 12.38 -9.49 4.04
CA GLY A 13 12.92 -10.77 4.51
C GLY A 13 12.75 -10.96 6.02
N VAL A 14 13.06 -12.15 6.49
CA VAL A 14 13.07 -12.49 7.91
C VAL A 14 14.39 -12.05 8.53
N TYR A 15 14.30 -11.34 9.66
CA TYR A 15 15.46 -10.89 10.41
C TYR A 15 16.36 -12.08 10.83
N GLU A 16 17.66 -11.88 10.85
CA GLU A 16 18.75 -12.85 11.04
C GLU A 16 18.87 -13.91 9.93
N ARG A 17 17.79 -14.48 9.45
CA ARG A 17 17.83 -15.51 8.40
C ARG A 17 18.18 -14.92 7.03
N ASP A 18 17.47 -13.89 6.63
CA ASP A 18 17.55 -13.26 5.30
C ASP A 18 18.21 -11.88 5.39
N LEU A 19 17.78 -11.08 6.37
CA LEU A 19 18.34 -9.79 6.70
C LEU A 19 19.28 -9.91 7.90
N ASN A 20 20.53 -10.20 7.61
CA ASN A 20 21.64 -10.33 8.55
C ASN A 20 22.74 -9.32 8.24
N GLU A 21 23.78 -9.27 9.06
CA GLU A 21 24.88 -8.32 8.91
C GLU A 21 25.48 -8.33 7.49
N THR A 22 25.79 -9.50 6.95
CA THR A 22 26.40 -9.63 5.61
C THR A 22 25.48 -9.11 4.52
N SER A 23 24.22 -9.53 4.53
CA SER A 23 23.25 -9.14 3.49
C SER A 23 22.92 -7.65 3.54
N VAL A 24 22.66 -7.12 4.73
CA VAL A 24 22.24 -5.73 4.90
C VAL A 24 23.38 -4.74 4.64
N LYS A 25 24.61 -5.06 5.09
CA LYS A 25 25.80 -4.26 4.75
C LYS A 25 26.04 -4.22 3.23
N ALA A 26 25.92 -5.36 2.55
CA ALA A 26 26.05 -5.43 1.09
C ALA A 26 24.94 -4.64 0.37
N ILE A 27 23.70 -4.70 0.87
CA ILE A 27 22.59 -3.86 0.36
C ILE A 27 22.94 -2.39 0.53
N GLY A 28 23.35 -1.95 1.71
CA GLY A 28 23.74 -0.57 1.99
C GLY A 28 24.85 -0.06 1.07
N LEU A 29 25.90 -0.85 0.88
CA LEU A 29 27.04 -0.51 0.00
C LEU A 29 26.58 -0.30 -1.45
N ASN A 30 25.83 -1.26 -2.01
CA ASN A 30 25.41 -1.19 -3.41
C ASN A 30 24.32 -0.14 -3.64
N LEU A 31 23.44 0.06 -2.68
CA LEU A 31 22.43 1.12 -2.73
C LEU A 31 23.08 2.51 -2.66
N GLY A 32 24.08 2.70 -1.78
CA GLY A 32 24.84 3.95 -1.71
C GLY A 32 25.59 4.25 -3.02
N ARG A 33 26.23 3.24 -3.63
CA ARG A 33 26.87 3.36 -4.96
C ARG A 33 25.86 3.78 -6.04
N GLU A 34 24.67 3.18 -6.03
CA GLU A 34 23.63 3.49 -7.00
C GLU A 34 23.06 4.92 -6.80
N MET A 35 22.86 5.33 -5.57
CA MET A 35 22.43 6.71 -5.24
C MET A 35 23.46 7.73 -5.75
N LEU A 36 24.74 7.51 -5.47
CA LEU A 36 25.83 8.39 -5.96
C LEU A 36 25.92 8.39 -7.49
N ARG A 37 25.78 7.22 -8.13
CA ARG A 37 25.77 7.11 -9.60
C ARG A 37 24.64 7.92 -10.23
N ARG A 38 23.48 8.00 -9.57
CA ARG A 38 22.35 8.84 -9.98
C ARG A 38 22.52 10.32 -9.64
N GLY A 39 23.55 10.68 -8.90
CA GLY A 39 23.86 12.05 -8.52
C GLY A 39 23.33 12.49 -7.14
N ALA A 40 22.75 11.57 -6.37
CA ALA A 40 22.35 11.85 -4.99
C ALA A 40 23.58 12.09 -4.11
N LYS A 41 23.50 13.07 -3.21
CA LYS A 41 24.59 13.45 -2.31
C LYS A 41 24.37 12.99 -0.88
N ASN A 42 23.10 12.79 -0.52
CA ASN A 42 22.69 12.43 0.83
C ASN A 42 21.49 11.52 0.83
N VAL A 43 21.31 10.82 1.95
CA VAL A 43 20.18 9.91 2.17
C VAL A 43 19.70 10.02 3.61
N SER A 44 18.39 10.13 3.80
CA SER A 44 17.75 9.97 5.10
C SER A 44 17.40 8.48 5.32
N VAL A 45 17.63 8.00 6.52
CA VAL A 45 17.27 6.63 6.93
C VAL A 45 16.38 6.72 8.17
N GLY A 46 15.18 6.16 8.05
CA GLY A 46 14.23 6.03 9.16
C GLY A 46 13.79 4.58 9.33
N TYR A 47 13.03 4.30 10.36
CA TYR A 47 12.59 2.95 10.67
C TYR A 47 11.25 2.93 11.42
N ASP A 48 10.53 1.81 11.27
CA ASP A 48 9.31 1.55 12.02
C ASP A 48 9.59 1.01 13.44
N ALA A 49 8.55 0.57 14.15
CA ALA A 49 8.65 0.15 15.55
C ALA A 49 9.30 -1.23 15.77
N ARG A 50 9.69 -1.95 14.73
CA ARG A 50 10.19 -3.34 14.83
C ARG A 50 11.47 -3.44 15.65
N LEU A 51 11.58 -4.49 16.47
CA LEU A 51 12.72 -4.69 17.38
C LEU A 51 14.05 -4.82 16.65
N SER A 52 14.04 -5.38 15.43
CA SER A 52 15.25 -5.55 14.61
C SER A 52 15.73 -4.24 13.95
N ALA A 53 14.98 -3.14 14.07
CA ALA A 53 15.26 -1.90 13.35
C ALA A 53 16.65 -1.32 13.68
N GLY A 54 17.05 -1.34 14.96
CA GLY A 54 18.32 -0.75 15.39
C GLY A 54 19.55 -1.44 14.80
N GLU A 55 19.59 -2.77 14.79
CA GLU A 55 20.70 -3.53 14.20
C GLU A 55 20.72 -3.39 12.67
N ILE A 56 19.57 -3.55 12.03
CA ILE A 56 19.44 -3.37 10.57
C ILE A 56 19.86 -1.95 10.17
N PHE A 57 19.50 -0.92 10.94
CA PHE A 57 19.96 0.45 10.74
C PHE A 57 21.50 0.53 10.76
N GLY A 58 22.14 -0.01 11.80
CA GLY A 58 23.59 0.02 11.92
C GLY A 58 24.31 -0.66 10.75
N TRP A 59 23.83 -1.82 10.33
CA TRP A 59 24.37 -2.55 9.18
C TRP A 59 24.17 -1.82 7.86
N LEU A 60 22.95 -1.30 7.61
CA LEU A 60 22.64 -0.55 6.40
C LEU A 60 23.50 0.70 6.28
N VAL A 61 23.59 1.48 7.36
CA VAL A 61 24.37 2.73 7.42
C VAL A 61 25.86 2.45 7.22
N SER A 62 26.39 1.36 7.79
CA SER A 62 27.78 0.96 7.55
C SER A 62 28.09 0.74 6.07
N GLY A 63 27.18 0.09 5.34
CA GLY A 63 27.31 -0.08 3.89
C GLY A 63 27.21 1.24 3.13
N LEU A 64 26.24 2.10 3.47
CA LEU A 64 26.06 3.42 2.88
C LEU A 64 27.30 4.32 3.08
N ASN A 65 27.86 4.31 4.29
CA ASN A 65 29.06 5.06 4.61
C ASN A 65 30.28 4.59 3.82
N LEU A 66 30.47 3.26 3.67
CA LEU A 66 31.52 2.73 2.83
C LEU A 66 31.38 3.13 1.36
N ALA A 67 30.15 3.26 0.86
CA ALA A 67 29.91 3.80 -0.48
C ALA A 67 30.28 5.28 -0.60
N GLY A 68 30.29 6.03 0.51
CA GLY A 68 30.66 7.45 0.56
C GLY A 68 29.49 8.42 0.45
N ILE A 69 28.24 7.95 0.57
CA ILE A 69 27.08 8.84 0.62
C ILE A 69 26.86 9.38 2.04
N LYS A 70 26.48 10.65 2.17
CA LYS A 70 26.19 11.24 3.48
C LYS A 70 24.85 10.73 4.03
N VAL A 71 24.88 10.16 5.23
CA VAL A 71 23.72 9.53 5.86
C VAL A 71 23.16 10.38 7.00
N TYR A 72 21.84 10.48 7.05
CA TYR A 72 21.10 11.14 8.12
C TYR A 72 20.12 10.18 8.78
N ASP A 73 20.13 10.13 10.11
CA ASP A 73 19.19 9.37 10.94
C ASP A 73 17.96 10.26 11.24
N ILE A 74 16.81 9.87 10.71
CA ILE A 74 15.54 10.55 10.98
C ILE A 74 14.70 9.86 12.06
N GLY A 75 15.17 8.73 12.60
CA GLY A 75 14.58 8.04 13.75
C GLY A 75 13.39 7.14 13.42
N LEU A 76 12.65 6.79 14.49
CA LEU A 76 11.44 5.98 14.43
C LEU A 76 10.27 6.83 13.95
N LEU A 77 9.82 6.59 12.73
CA LEU A 77 8.79 7.37 12.06
C LEU A 77 7.96 6.51 11.10
N PRO A 78 6.71 6.92 10.78
CA PRO A 78 5.96 6.34 9.68
C PRO A 78 6.69 6.47 8.34
N THR A 79 6.50 5.48 7.48
CA THR A 79 7.08 5.48 6.11
C THR A 79 6.81 6.78 5.34
N PRO A 80 5.59 7.37 5.33
CA PRO A 80 5.34 8.62 4.62
C PRO A 80 6.16 9.82 5.11
N VAL A 81 6.65 9.82 6.35
CA VAL A 81 7.56 10.89 6.84
C VAL A 81 8.93 10.78 6.15
N GLY A 82 9.38 9.58 5.84
CA GLY A 82 10.55 9.35 5.00
C GLY A 82 10.35 9.93 3.59
N TYR A 83 9.21 9.65 2.96
CA TYR A 83 8.88 10.26 1.66
C TYR A 83 8.84 11.79 1.75
N PHE A 84 8.21 12.34 2.79
CA PHE A 84 8.15 13.77 3.04
C PHE A 84 9.54 14.40 3.07
N SER A 85 10.54 13.73 3.63
CA SER A 85 11.91 14.22 3.71
C SER A 85 12.54 14.47 2.33
N VAL A 86 12.18 13.68 1.33
CA VAL A 86 12.65 13.82 -0.06
C VAL A 86 11.78 14.78 -0.85
N PHE A 87 10.46 14.66 -0.74
CA PHE A 87 9.52 15.48 -1.51
C PHE A 87 9.54 16.96 -1.10
N THR A 88 10.02 17.28 0.10
CA THR A 88 10.28 18.66 0.56
C THR A 88 11.72 19.11 0.30
N ASP A 89 12.47 18.38 -0.53
CA ASP A 89 13.84 18.71 -0.97
C ASP A 89 14.85 18.85 0.19
N LYS A 90 14.62 18.15 1.31
CA LYS A 90 15.59 18.08 2.41
C LYS A 90 16.69 17.07 2.12
N PHE A 91 16.33 15.96 1.45
CA PHE A 91 17.26 14.90 1.07
C PHE A 91 17.04 14.47 -0.38
N ASP A 92 18.11 13.97 -1.01
CA ASP A 92 18.06 13.43 -2.37
C ASP A 92 17.46 12.02 -2.41
N ALA A 93 17.62 11.27 -1.32
CA ALA A 93 17.14 9.91 -1.20
C ALA A 93 16.63 9.60 0.23
N ASN A 94 15.83 8.54 0.33
CA ASN A 94 15.34 8.01 1.60
C ASN A 94 15.32 6.49 1.57
N VAL A 95 15.65 5.88 2.69
CA VAL A 95 15.39 4.46 2.97
C VAL A 95 14.58 4.36 4.26
N MET A 96 13.42 3.74 4.19
CA MET A 96 12.63 3.36 5.35
C MET A 96 12.81 1.87 5.64
N ILE A 97 13.31 1.57 6.84
CA ILE A 97 13.47 0.21 7.36
C ILE A 97 12.13 -0.20 7.95
N THR A 98 11.40 -1.07 7.26
CA THR A 98 10.06 -1.46 7.65
C THR A 98 9.68 -2.85 7.13
N GLY A 99 8.91 -3.56 7.92
CA GLY A 99 8.19 -4.76 7.52
C GLY A 99 6.72 -4.48 7.18
N SER A 100 6.27 -3.20 7.21
CA SER A 100 4.87 -2.79 6.99
C SER A 100 3.91 -3.60 7.89
N HIS A 101 2.99 -4.32 7.31
CA HIS A 101 2.01 -5.19 7.98
C HIS A 101 2.46 -6.65 8.13
N ASN A 102 3.70 -7.01 7.78
CA ASN A 102 4.20 -8.38 7.95
C ASN A 102 4.36 -8.75 9.44
N PRO A 103 4.42 -10.05 9.77
CA PRO A 103 4.76 -10.52 11.12
C PRO A 103 6.02 -9.86 11.68
N LYS A 104 6.14 -9.83 13.01
CA LYS A 104 7.17 -9.06 13.73
C LYS A 104 8.62 -9.46 13.41
N GLU A 105 8.84 -10.71 12.99
CA GLU A 105 10.13 -11.24 12.59
C GLU A 105 10.59 -10.78 11.20
N TYR A 106 9.70 -10.18 10.41
CA TYR A 106 10.05 -9.60 9.12
C TYR A 106 10.54 -8.16 9.26
N ASN A 107 11.40 -7.77 8.33
CA ASN A 107 11.75 -6.37 8.09
C ASN A 107 12.06 -6.17 6.59
N GLY A 108 12.48 -4.98 6.19
CA GLY A 108 12.79 -4.69 4.80
C GLY A 108 13.13 -3.23 4.55
N PHE A 109 13.17 -2.86 3.28
CA PHE A 109 13.55 -1.51 2.85
C PHE A 109 12.61 -0.98 1.78
N LYS A 110 12.00 0.18 2.03
CA LYS A 110 11.33 1.00 1.02
C LYS A 110 12.27 2.14 0.64
N ILE A 111 12.55 2.27 -0.65
CA ILE A 111 13.63 3.11 -1.15
C ILE A 111 13.07 4.16 -2.11
N THR A 112 13.46 5.41 -1.92
CA THR A 112 13.10 6.55 -2.77
C THR A 112 14.37 7.28 -3.17
N ILE A 113 14.54 7.55 -4.46
CA ILE A 113 15.66 8.33 -5.00
C ILE A 113 15.09 9.43 -5.89
N PHE A 114 15.38 10.69 -5.60
CA PHE A 114 14.88 11.88 -6.32
C PHE A 114 13.36 11.85 -6.56
N LYS A 115 12.57 11.56 -5.51
CA LYS A 115 11.10 11.51 -5.59
C LYS A 115 10.53 10.38 -6.44
N ASP A 116 11.35 9.38 -6.80
CA ASP A 116 10.93 8.16 -7.48
C ASP A 116 11.12 6.95 -6.60
N SER A 117 10.13 6.06 -6.60
CA SER A 117 10.27 4.75 -5.96
C SER A 117 11.34 3.94 -6.68
N TYR A 118 12.21 3.30 -5.92
CA TYR A 118 13.23 2.40 -6.42
C TYR A 118 12.71 0.96 -6.34
N PHE A 119 12.26 0.40 -7.48
CA PHE A 119 11.52 -0.87 -7.52
C PHE A 119 11.70 -1.59 -8.85
N GLY A 120 11.10 -2.79 -8.98
CA GLY A 120 11.08 -3.55 -10.23
C GLY A 120 12.46 -3.89 -10.74
N GLU A 121 12.77 -3.52 -11.98
CA GLU A 121 14.06 -3.79 -12.62
C GLU A 121 15.26 -3.22 -11.85
N ASP A 122 15.09 -2.05 -11.23
CA ASP A 122 16.15 -1.43 -10.42
C ASP A 122 16.52 -2.31 -9.22
N LEU A 123 15.53 -2.90 -8.53
CA LEU A 123 15.78 -3.85 -7.44
C LEU A 123 16.45 -5.13 -7.94
N GLN A 124 16.13 -5.60 -9.14
CA GLN A 124 16.80 -6.78 -9.71
C GLN A 124 18.26 -6.49 -10.07
N LYS A 125 18.59 -5.30 -10.56
CA LYS A 125 19.97 -4.85 -10.77
C LYS A 125 20.73 -4.75 -9.44
N LEU A 126 20.11 -4.18 -8.42
CA LEU A 126 20.68 -4.10 -7.07
C LEU A 126 20.97 -5.50 -6.53
N LYS A 127 20.03 -6.44 -6.65
CA LYS A 127 20.19 -7.85 -6.27
C LYS A 127 21.46 -8.45 -6.86
N VAL A 128 21.69 -8.30 -8.17
CA VAL A 128 22.88 -8.85 -8.86
C VAL A 128 24.16 -8.29 -8.23
N ALA A 129 24.23 -6.98 -7.98
CA ALA A 129 25.39 -6.34 -7.38
C ALA A 129 25.60 -6.78 -5.93
N VAL A 130 24.54 -6.89 -5.13
CA VAL A 130 24.60 -7.38 -3.74
C VAL A 130 25.12 -8.81 -3.68
N LEU A 131 24.61 -9.71 -4.52
CA LEU A 131 25.05 -11.10 -4.58
C LEU A 131 26.53 -11.23 -5.01
N ALA A 132 26.98 -10.37 -5.91
CA ALA A 132 28.39 -10.33 -6.31
C ALA A 132 29.31 -9.95 -5.16
N ASP A 133 28.97 -8.91 -4.37
CA ASP A 133 29.76 -8.51 -3.20
C ASP A 133 29.75 -9.58 -2.09
N ILE A 134 28.62 -10.25 -1.86
CA ILE A 134 28.53 -11.35 -0.89
C ILE A 134 29.40 -12.53 -1.34
N THR A 135 29.35 -12.91 -2.62
CA THR A 135 30.16 -14.00 -3.18
C THR A 135 31.64 -13.68 -3.12
N ALA A 136 32.03 -12.44 -3.38
CA ALA A 136 33.40 -11.95 -3.28
C ALA A 136 33.86 -11.79 -1.83
N LYS A 137 32.95 -11.94 -0.84
CA LYS A 137 33.23 -11.68 0.59
C LYS A 137 33.79 -10.28 0.83
N THR A 138 33.25 -9.30 0.14
CA THR A 138 33.63 -7.90 0.28
C THR A 138 33.57 -7.48 1.74
N GLN A 139 34.68 -6.96 2.28
CA GLN A 139 34.76 -6.52 3.66
C GLN A 139 34.10 -5.14 3.82
N ILE A 140 33.09 -5.07 4.66
CA ILE A 140 32.39 -3.84 4.98
C ILE A 140 32.52 -3.61 6.49
N PRO A 141 33.39 -2.66 6.91
CA PRO A 141 33.60 -2.40 8.33
C PRO A 141 32.36 -1.83 9.00
N ASP A 142 32.29 -1.98 10.32
CA ASP A 142 31.25 -1.32 11.10
C ASP A 142 31.49 0.18 11.13
N ASP A 143 30.53 0.92 10.60
CA ASP A 143 30.47 2.37 10.65
C ASP A 143 28.99 2.85 10.65
N PRO A 144 28.28 2.71 11.77
CA PRO A 144 26.88 3.09 11.88
C PRO A 144 26.65 4.60 12.08
N ARG A 145 27.66 5.43 11.84
CA ARG A 145 27.58 6.88 12.07
C ARG A 145 26.61 7.55 11.10
N ALA A 146 25.64 8.25 11.64
CA ALA A 146 24.71 9.08 10.89
C ALA A 146 24.44 10.37 11.67
N GLU A 147 24.28 11.47 10.96
CA GLU A 147 23.88 12.75 11.56
C GLU A 147 22.39 12.73 11.87
N LYS A 148 21.99 13.04 13.09
CA LYS A 148 20.56 13.12 13.44
C LYS A 148 19.89 14.31 12.79
N PHE A 149 18.69 14.11 12.26
CA PHE A 149 17.89 15.14 11.64
C PHE A 149 16.42 15.03 12.06
N ASP A 150 15.85 16.09 12.60
CA ASP A 150 14.44 16.16 12.95
C ASP A 150 13.59 16.52 11.73
N ILE A 151 13.02 15.52 11.07
CA ILE A 151 12.02 15.69 10.02
C ILE A 151 10.58 15.56 10.56
N ALA A 152 10.42 14.99 11.76
CA ALA A 152 9.10 14.79 12.36
C ALA A 152 8.42 16.14 12.65
N THR A 153 9.14 17.11 13.20
CA THR A 153 8.60 18.43 13.50
C THR A 153 8.11 19.18 12.25
N PRO A 154 8.88 19.30 11.17
CA PRO A 154 8.38 19.87 9.90
C PRO A 154 7.16 19.14 9.34
N TYR A 155 7.13 17.80 9.40
CA TYR A 155 5.99 17.01 8.94
C TYR A 155 4.72 17.31 9.77
N LYS A 156 4.82 17.26 11.09
CA LYS A 156 3.70 17.58 11.99
C LYS A 156 3.18 19.00 11.76
N ASN A 157 4.08 19.97 11.67
CA ASN A 157 3.71 21.37 11.44
C ASN A 157 3.01 21.56 10.10
N PHE A 158 3.47 20.88 9.05
CA PHE A 158 2.83 20.91 7.74
C PHE A 158 1.37 20.44 7.83
N LEU A 159 1.11 19.32 8.51
CA LEU A 159 -0.26 18.80 8.69
C LEU A 159 -1.11 19.72 9.58
N ILE A 160 -0.57 20.21 10.69
CA ILE A 160 -1.27 21.14 11.60
C ILE A 160 -1.68 22.42 10.86
N GLU A 161 -0.80 22.97 10.04
CA GLU A 161 -1.09 24.16 9.24
C GLU A 161 -2.17 23.86 8.19
N GLN A 162 -2.00 22.79 7.42
CA GLN A 162 -2.93 22.44 6.35
C GLN A 162 -4.33 22.12 6.85
N PHE A 163 -4.43 21.49 8.02
CA PHE A 163 -5.70 21.07 8.63
C PHE A 163 -6.13 21.95 9.83
N GLY A 164 -5.56 23.14 9.96
CA GLY A 164 -5.89 24.08 11.02
C GLY A 164 -7.37 24.44 11.13
N HIS A 165 -8.10 24.39 10.01
CA HIS A 165 -9.55 24.57 9.95
C HIS A 165 -10.36 23.46 10.63
N LEU A 166 -9.74 22.31 10.94
CA LEU A 166 -10.35 21.21 11.70
C LEU A 166 -10.18 21.40 13.22
N LYS A 167 -9.53 22.46 13.67
CA LYS A 167 -9.34 22.71 15.10
C LYS A 167 -10.69 22.77 15.83
N ASN A 168 -10.78 22.06 16.95
CA ASN A 168 -12.01 21.91 17.75
C ASN A 168 -13.17 21.26 16.97
N LEU A 169 -12.89 20.38 16.00
CA LEU A 169 -13.95 19.67 15.26
C LEU A 169 -14.90 18.96 16.23
N PRO A 170 -16.22 19.20 16.17
CA PRO A 170 -17.18 18.61 17.10
C PRO A 170 -17.53 17.15 16.75
N LEU A 171 -16.51 16.31 16.68
CA LEU A 171 -16.59 14.87 16.43
C LEU A 171 -15.82 14.12 17.51
N LYS A 172 -16.38 13.03 17.98
CA LYS A 172 -15.68 12.06 18.85
C LYS A 172 -15.01 11.00 17.97
N ILE A 173 -13.69 10.99 17.99
CA ILE A 173 -12.85 10.19 17.12
C ILE A 173 -12.19 9.08 17.92
N VAL A 174 -12.16 7.87 17.40
CA VAL A 174 -11.31 6.78 17.94
C VAL A 174 -10.28 6.36 16.91
N ILE A 175 -9.03 6.26 17.34
CA ILE A 175 -7.88 5.98 16.51
C ILE A 175 -7.14 4.77 17.05
N ASP A 176 -6.79 3.82 16.20
CA ASP A 176 -5.99 2.66 16.55
C ASP A 176 -4.64 2.72 15.83
N CYS A 177 -3.58 3.03 16.57
CA CYS A 177 -2.21 3.08 16.05
C CYS A 177 -1.55 1.69 15.99
N ALA A 178 -2.20 0.64 16.50
CA ALA A 178 -1.71 -0.76 16.47
C ALA A 178 -0.27 -0.94 17.02
N ASN A 179 0.18 -0.10 17.95
CA ASN A 179 1.58 -0.02 18.39
C ASN A 179 2.59 0.21 17.24
N GLY A 180 2.14 0.74 16.11
CA GLY A 180 2.96 1.05 14.95
C GLY A 180 3.59 2.44 15.01
N ALA A 181 4.31 2.79 13.95
CA ALA A 181 5.09 4.03 13.86
C ALA A 181 4.23 5.31 13.85
N VAL A 182 2.94 5.23 13.47
CA VAL A 182 2.01 6.37 13.46
C VAL A 182 1.91 7.02 14.84
N GLY A 183 2.04 6.24 15.91
CA GLY A 183 2.05 6.75 17.28
C GLY A 183 3.16 7.77 17.58
N ALA A 184 4.21 7.82 16.78
CA ALA A 184 5.30 8.78 16.92
C ALA A 184 4.93 10.21 16.46
N VAL A 185 3.87 10.39 15.68
CA VAL A 185 3.51 11.71 15.11
C VAL A 185 2.05 12.10 15.35
N LEU A 186 1.11 11.15 15.25
CA LEU A 186 -0.32 11.44 15.24
C LEU A 186 -0.87 12.04 16.54
N PRO A 187 -0.48 11.57 17.76
CA PRO A 187 -0.99 12.12 19.01
C PRO A 187 -0.76 13.63 19.14
N GLU A 188 0.44 14.11 18.82
CA GLU A 188 0.77 15.53 18.91
C GLU A 188 -0.01 16.38 17.88
N ILE A 189 -0.28 15.84 16.69
CA ILE A 189 -1.10 16.54 15.69
C ILE A 189 -2.55 16.66 16.18
N CYS A 190 -3.12 15.58 16.72
CA CYS A 190 -4.46 15.61 17.29
C CYS A 190 -4.59 16.59 18.46
N GLU A 191 -3.58 16.64 19.35
CA GLU A 191 -3.53 17.57 20.47
C GLU A 191 -3.44 19.03 19.98
N ALA A 192 -2.56 19.33 19.02
CA ALA A 192 -2.41 20.66 18.45
C ALA A 192 -3.68 21.20 17.78
N LEU A 193 -4.46 20.30 17.16
CA LEU A 193 -5.77 20.61 16.57
C LEU A 193 -6.92 20.55 17.59
N ASN A 194 -6.64 20.23 18.84
CA ASN A 194 -7.63 20.05 19.91
C ASN A 194 -8.81 19.17 19.47
N LEU A 195 -8.52 18.00 18.92
CA LEU A 195 -9.51 17.02 18.51
C LEU A 195 -9.95 16.16 19.69
N ASP A 196 -11.25 15.87 19.80
CA ASP A 196 -11.77 14.90 20.78
C ASP A 196 -11.48 13.48 20.29
N ALA A 197 -10.24 13.04 20.48
CA ALA A 197 -9.72 11.80 19.95
C ALA A 197 -9.24 10.86 21.07
N LYS A 198 -9.83 9.66 21.13
CA LYS A 198 -9.29 8.53 21.92
C LYS A 198 -8.32 7.74 21.03
N ILE A 199 -7.07 7.66 21.45
CA ILE A 199 -6.04 6.94 20.72
C ILE A 199 -5.72 5.62 21.42
N LEU A 200 -5.99 4.51 20.73
CA LEU A 200 -5.64 3.16 21.17
C LEU A 200 -4.21 2.85 20.73
N TYR A 201 -3.45 2.23 21.63
CA TYR A 201 -2.11 1.69 21.37
C TYR A 201 -1.15 2.69 20.69
N PRO A 202 -1.01 3.92 21.21
CA PRO A 202 -0.19 4.97 20.59
C PRO A 202 1.32 4.74 20.75
N GLN A 203 1.75 3.90 21.70
CA GLN A 203 3.16 3.64 21.93
C GLN A 203 3.70 2.68 20.87
N PRO A 204 4.70 3.09 20.05
CA PRO A 204 5.36 2.16 19.15
C PRO A 204 6.01 1.00 19.93
N ASP A 205 5.65 -0.23 19.56
CA ASP A 205 6.18 -1.46 20.16
C ASP A 205 6.25 -2.58 19.13
N GLY A 206 7.46 -2.98 18.78
CA GLY A 206 7.73 -4.01 17.77
C GLY A 206 7.28 -5.42 18.14
N ASN A 207 6.77 -5.64 19.37
CA ASN A 207 6.09 -6.88 19.74
C ASN A 207 4.65 -6.92 19.25
N PHE A 208 4.05 -5.76 18.94
CA PHE A 208 2.63 -5.62 18.60
C PHE A 208 1.70 -6.33 19.57
N PRO A 209 1.74 -5.96 20.88
CA PRO A 209 1.19 -6.79 21.95
C PRO A 209 -0.34 -6.86 21.96
N ASN A 210 -1.02 -5.94 21.30
CA ASN A 210 -2.49 -5.88 21.32
C ASN A 210 -3.14 -6.63 20.15
N HIS A 211 -2.67 -6.40 18.95
CA HIS A 211 -3.08 -7.13 17.75
C HIS A 211 -2.06 -6.92 16.61
N HIS A 212 -2.16 -7.73 15.58
CA HIS A 212 -1.32 -7.59 14.40
C HIS A 212 -1.62 -6.26 13.67
N PRO A 213 -0.58 -5.49 13.24
CA PRO A 213 -0.75 -4.15 12.66
C PRO A 213 -1.11 -4.20 11.17
N ASP A 214 -2.22 -4.85 10.84
CA ASP A 214 -2.79 -4.94 9.50
C ASP A 214 -4.28 -4.61 9.53
N PRO A 215 -4.68 -3.36 9.20
CA PRO A 215 -6.06 -2.92 9.22
C PRO A 215 -6.89 -3.47 8.06
N SER A 216 -6.29 -4.16 7.09
CA SER A 216 -7.01 -4.83 6.00
C SER A 216 -7.74 -6.09 6.47
N GLU A 217 -7.31 -6.67 7.59
CA GLU A 217 -7.93 -7.84 8.19
C GLU A 217 -8.93 -7.46 9.31
N GLU A 218 -10.19 -7.84 9.15
CA GLU A 218 -11.29 -7.51 10.06
C GLU A 218 -11.02 -7.89 11.54
N LYS A 219 -10.32 -9.01 11.77
CA LYS A 219 -9.97 -9.45 13.13
C LYS A 219 -9.11 -8.45 13.89
N ASN A 220 -8.27 -7.69 13.18
CA ASN A 220 -7.37 -6.70 13.77
C ASN A 220 -8.08 -5.36 14.07
N LEU A 221 -9.32 -5.21 13.64
CA LEU A 221 -10.16 -4.03 13.88
C LEU A 221 -11.15 -4.23 15.04
N SER A 222 -11.08 -5.34 15.78
CA SER A 222 -12.06 -5.69 16.80
C SER A 222 -12.15 -4.67 17.94
N ASP A 223 -11.03 -4.15 18.41
CA ASP A 223 -10.99 -3.15 19.49
C ASP A 223 -11.52 -1.79 19.01
N LEU A 224 -11.14 -1.39 17.81
CA LEU A 224 -11.64 -0.19 17.15
C LEU A 224 -13.17 -0.26 16.94
N LYS A 225 -13.68 -1.39 16.45
CA LYS A 225 -15.13 -1.63 16.31
C LYS A 225 -15.86 -1.63 17.64
N SER A 226 -15.25 -2.20 18.67
CA SER A 226 -15.83 -2.22 20.02
C SER A 226 -15.94 -0.80 20.58
N ALA A 227 -14.92 0.03 20.41
CA ALA A 227 -14.96 1.43 20.81
C ALA A 227 -16.05 2.21 20.04
N LEU A 228 -16.19 1.99 18.75
CA LEU A 228 -17.22 2.64 17.90
C LEU A 228 -18.66 2.32 18.32
N LYS A 229 -18.92 1.19 18.97
CA LYS A 229 -20.27 0.89 19.51
C LYS A 229 -20.69 1.85 20.63
N GLY A 230 -19.73 2.53 21.26
CA GLY A 230 -19.96 3.54 22.28
C GLY A 230 -20.29 4.92 21.69
N GLU A 231 -19.64 5.94 22.26
CA GLU A 231 -19.92 7.35 21.97
C GLU A 231 -19.20 7.94 20.76
N PHE A 232 -18.30 7.19 20.10
CA PHE A 232 -17.49 7.71 19.02
C PHE A 232 -18.26 7.74 17.70
N ASP A 233 -17.99 8.76 16.88
CA ASP A 233 -18.65 9.00 15.59
C ASP A 233 -17.94 8.30 14.44
N ILE A 234 -16.61 8.25 14.48
CA ILE A 234 -15.76 7.71 13.42
C ILE A 234 -14.50 7.07 13.99
N GLY A 235 -14.01 6.03 13.32
CA GLY A 235 -12.80 5.31 13.73
C GLY A 235 -11.78 5.20 12.61
N PHE A 236 -10.48 5.19 12.97
CA PHE A 236 -9.37 5.06 12.07
C PHE A 236 -8.39 4.01 12.57
N GLY A 237 -7.98 3.09 11.70
CA GLY A 237 -6.95 2.10 11.98
C GLY A 237 -5.77 2.24 11.02
N PHE A 238 -4.56 1.95 11.51
CA PHE A 238 -3.32 2.11 10.76
C PHE A 238 -2.52 0.81 10.76
N ASP A 239 -1.70 0.62 9.73
CA ASP A 239 -0.72 -0.47 9.70
C ASP A 239 0.60 -0.08 10.40
N GLY A 240 1.54 -1.03 10.44
CA GLY A 240 2.75 -0.90 11.25
C GLY A 240 3.66 0.26 10.89
N ASP A 241 3.69 0.68 9.64
CA ASP A 241 4.50 1.81 9.16
C ASP A 241 3.68 3.01 8.67
N GLY A 242 2.37 2.98 8.82
CA GLY A 242 1.50 4.13 8.65
C GLY A 242 1.27 4.58 7.22
N ASP A 243 1.37 3.68 6.26
CA ASP A 243 1.04 3.97 4.85
C ASP A 243 -0.33 3.41 4.41
N ARG A 244 -1.00 2.63 5.28
CA ARG A 244 -2.36 2.13 5.08
C ARG A 244 -3.32 2.60 6.16
N ILE A 245 -4.55 2.91 5.74
CA ILE A 245 -5.64 3.33 6.61
C ILE A 245 -6.88 2.43 6.45
N ALA A 246 -7.57 2.15 7.55
CA ALA A 246 -8.96 1.75 7.58
C ALA A 246 -9.80 2.89 8.16
N VAL A 247 -10.94 3.19 7.55
CA VAL A 247 -11.90 4.19 8.01
C VAL A 247 -13.20 3.47 8.36
N LEU A 248 -13.62 3.56 9.61
CA LEU A 248 -14.80 2.88 10.11
C LEU A 248 -15.88 3.88 10.55
N THR A 249 -17.10 3.60 10.12
CA THR A 249 -18.31 4.15 10.75
C THR A 249 -18.94 3.09 11.64
N LYS A 250 -20.00 3.43 12.37
CA LYS A 250 -20.80 2.43 13.13
C LYS A 250 -21.41 1.38 12.20
N LYS A 251 -21.60 1.72 10.92
CA LYS A 251 -22.29 0.88 9.93
C LYS A 251 -21.33 -0.02 9.15
N ARG A 252 -20.10 0.45 8.84
CA ARG A 252 -19.21 -0.26 7.93
C ARG A 252 -17.73 0.06 8.11
N ASN A 253 -16.89 -0.81 7.57
CA ASN A 253 -15.49 -0.56 7.26
C ASN A 253 -15.41 -0.09 5.81
N ILE A 254 -15.03 1.18 5.61
CA ILE A 254 -14.95 1.80 4.27
C ILE A 254 -13.62 1.41 3.63
N LYS A 255 -13.67 0.72 2.50
CA LYS A 255 -12.48 0.26 1.78
C LYS A 255 -11.84 1.38 0.96
N GLY A 256 -10.60 1.16 0.49
CA GLY A 256 -9.82 2.18 -0.22
C GLY A 256 -10.49 2.71 -1.50
N ASP A 257 -11.16 1.87 -2.27
CA ASP A 257 -11.91 2.26 -3.46
C ASP A 257 -13.18 3.09 -3.12
N GLU A 258 -13.88 2.74 -2.06
CA GLU A 258 -15.00 3.56 -1.54
C GLU A 258 -14.50 4.91 -1.01
N LEU A 259 -13.34 4.94 -0.34
CA LEU A 259 -12.70 6.19 0.09
C LEU A 259 -12.33 7.07 -1.10
N ALA A 260 -11.79 6.49 -2.18
CA ALA A 260 -11.47 7.25 -3.40
C ALA A 260 -12.71 7.95 -3.98
N TYR A 261 -13.84 7.24 -4.05
CA TYR A 261 -15.11 7.84 -4.45
C TYR A 261 -15.50 8.99 -3.52
N LEU A 262 -15.50 8.76 -2.20
CA LEU A 262 -15.89 9.79 -1.22
C LEU A 262 -15.00 11.04 -1.31
N TYR A 263 -13.68 10.88 -1.38
CA TYR A 263 -12.77 12.01 -1.52
C TYR A 263 -13.00 12.78 -2.82
N SER A 264 -13.30 12.08 -3.91
CA SER A 264 -13.56 12.71 -5.22
C SER A 264 -14.75 13.67 -5.20
N LEU A 265 -15.75 13.43 -4.34
CA LEU A 265 -16.93 14.29 -4.19
C LEU A 265 -16.59 15.72 -3.73
N ALA A 266 -15.49 15.88 -2.99
CA ALA A 266 -15.03 17.19 -2.52
C ALA A 266 -14.00 17.85 -3.46
N MET A 267 -13.67 17.24 -4.58
CA MET A 267 -12.68 17.71 -5.54
C MET A 267 -13.36 18.20 -6.84
N LYS A 268 -12.75 19.18 -7.50
CA LYS A 268 -13.28 19.68 -8.78
C LYS A 268 -12.68 18.93 -9.95
N ASN A 269 -13.50 18.21 -10.71
CA ASN A 269 -13.10 17.45 -11.90
C ASN A 269 -11.85 16.58 -11.65
N PRO A 270 -11.81 15.78 -10.58
CA PRO A 270 -10.61 15.08 -10.16
C PRO A 270 -10.22 13.98 -11.16
N ARG A 271 -8.92 13.79 -11.32
CA ARG A 271 -8.32 12.64 -12.00
C ARG A 271 -7.94 11.62 -10.93
N VAL A 272 -8.64 10.49 -10.91
CA VAL A 272 -8.53 9.48 -9.84
C VAL A 272 -8.03 8.16 -10.40
N LEU A 273 -6.98 7.60 -9.79
CA LEU A 273 -6.41 6.31 -10.16
C LEU A 273 -6.80 5.26 -9.11
N GLY A 274 -7.41 4.19 -9.57
CA GLY A 274 -7.56 2.95 -8.81
C GLY A 274 -6.65 1.86 -9.36
N GLU A 275 -6.74 0.67 -8.80
CA GLU A 275 -6.03 -0.50 -9.31
C GLU A 275 -7.01 -1.63 -9.67
N VAL A 276 -6.51 -2.68 -10.32
CA VAL A 276 -7.36 -3.73 -10.91
C VAL A 276 -8.32 -4.44 -9.94
N LYS A 277 -8.10 -4.33 -8.63
CA LYS A 277 -8.98 -4.90 -7.59
C LYS A 277 -10.13 -3.98 -7.17
N CYS A 278 -10.08 -2.70 -7.54
CA CYS A 278 -11.13 -1.74 -7.15
C CYS A 278 -12.47 -2.09 -7.77
N SER A 279 -13.55 -1.81 -7.01
CA SER A 279 -14.92 -1.97 -7.47
C SER A 279 -15.19 -1.18 -8.74
N GLN A 280 -16.00 -1.72 -9.63
CA GLN A 280 -16.44 -1.00 -10.83
C GLN A 280 -17.25 0.27 -10.45
N ASN A 281 -17.95 0.24 -9.33
CA ASN A 281 -18.67 1.41 -8.82
C ASN A 281 -17.75 2.63 -8.63
N MET A 282 -16.51 2.42 -8.13
CA MET A 282 -15.57 3.53 -7.96
C MET A 282 -15.33 4.25 -9.29
N TYR A 283 -15.01 3.51 -10.34
CA TYR A 283 -14.73 4.07 -11.67
C TYR A 283 -15.95 4.75 -12.27
N ASP A 284 -17.08 4.05 -12.31
CA ASP A 284 -18.31 4.53 -12.93
C ASP A 284 -18.86 5.78 -12.25
N GLU A 285 -18.85 5.81 -10.91
CA GLU A 285 -19.40 6.92 -10.14
C GLU A 285 -18.49 8.16 -10.12
N ILE A 286 -17.17 7.97 -10.10
CA ILE A 286 -16.24 9.10 -10.26
C ILE A 286 -16.45 9.77 -11.62
N ASP A 287 -16.58 8.99 -12.69
CA ASP A 287 -16.83 9.52 -14.04
C ASP A 287 -18.22 10.19 -14.12
N ALA A 288 -19.25 9.59 -13.51
CA ALA A 288 -20.60 10.16 -13.48
C ALA A 288 -20.68 11.49 -12.71
N HIS A 289 -19.82 11.71 -11.71
CA HIS A 289 -19.78 12.95 -10.91
C HIS A 289 -18.80 14.01 -11.47
N GLY A 290 -18.35 13.86 -12.70
CA GLY A 290 -17.53 14.86 -13.40
C GLY A 290 -16.02 14.72 -13.19
N GLY A 291 -15.57 13.65 -12.54
CA GLY A 291 -14.17 13.27 -12.49
C GLY A 291 -13.76 12.49 -13.73
N LYS A 292 -12.52 12.01 -13.72
CA LYS A 292 -12.00 11.05 -14.69
C LYS A 292 -11.26 9.94 -13.97
N SER A 293 -11.76 8.73 -14.11
CA SER A 293 -11.16 7.55 -13.48
C SER A 293 -10.13 6.87 -14.39
N PHE A 294 -9.15 6.24 -13.75
CA PHE A 294 -8.10 5.46 -14.40
C PHE A 294 -7.86 4.18 -13.62
N MET A 295 -7.53 3.10 -14.32
CA MET A 295 -7.16 1.84 -13.70
C MET A 295 -5.68 1.55 -13.94
N GLY A 296 -4.96 1.19 -12.86
CA GLY A 296 -3.54 0.90 -12.88
C GLY A 296 -3.21 -0.47 -12.30
N LYS A 297 -1.91 -0.77 -12.27
CA LYS A 297 -1.37 -1.96 -11.63
C LYS A 297 -1.45 -1.84 -10.10
N THR A 298 -1.64 -2.96 -9.42
CA THR A 298 -1.50 -3.07 -7.97
C THR A 298 -0.06 -2.75 -7.54
N GLY A 299 0.07 -2.12 -6.38
CA GLY A 299 1.34 -1.84 -5.71
C GLY A 299 1.68 -0.36 -5.66
N HIS A 300 2.01 0.10 -4.44
CA HIS A 300 2.24 1.52 -4.14
C HIS A 300 3.27 2.19 -5.06
N SER A 301 4.32 1.45 -5.47
CA SER A 301 5.35 1.99 -6.38
C SER A 301 4.82 2.16 -7.80
N ASN A 302 4.02 1.21 -8.30
CA ASN A 302 3.34 1.31 -9.61
C ASN A 302 2.35 2.48 -9.61
N ILE A 303 1.57 2.63 -8.53
CA ILE A 303 0.61 3.74 -8.38
C ILE A 303 1.33 5.09 -8.40
N LYS A 304 2.39 5.27 -7.61
CA LYS A 304 3.16 6.53 -7.59
C LYS A 304 3.73 6.89 -8.97
N LYS A 305 4.24 5.88 -9.71
CA LYS A 305 4.72 6.08 -11.08
C LYS A 305 3.58 6.51 -12.01
N ALA A 306 2.47 5.78 -12.01
CA ALA A 306 1.32 6.09 -12.86
C ALA A 306 0.69 7.46 -12.54
N MET A 307 0.68 7.87 -11.26
CA MET A 307 0.22 9.20 -10.87
C MET A 307 0.99 10.33 -11.55
N LYS A 308 2.32 10.18 -11.66
CA LYS A 308 3.16 11.15 -12.38
C LYS A 308 2.88 11.14 -13.88
N GLU A 309 2.89 9.96 -14.49
CA GLU A 309 2.72 9.79 -15.94
C GLU A 309 1.36 10.26 -16.43
N LEU A 310 0.31 10.01 -15.65
CA LEU A 310 -1.08 10.35 -16.01
C LEU A 310 -1.56 11.67 -15.39
N ASN A 311 -0.72 12.39 -14.64
CA ASN A 311 -1.07 13.60 -13.92
C ASN A 311 -2.33 13.43 -13.04
N ILE A 312 -2.30 12.48 -12.13
CA ILE A 312 -3.40 12.08 -11.25
C ILE A 312 -3.43 12.97 -10.01
N ASP A 313 -4.65 13.36 -9.57
CA ASP A 313 -4.88 14.18 -8.38
C ASP A 313 -4.89 13.35 -7.10
N MET A 314 -5.48 12.16 -7.15
CA MET A 314 -5.46 11.19 -6.07
C MET A 314 -5.53 9.76 -6.60
N ALA A 315 -5.03 8.83 -5.78
CA ALA A 315 -5.13 7.41 -6.07
C ALA A 315 -5.46 6.60 -4.81
N ALA A 316 -5.97 5.39 -5.01
CA ALA A 316 -6.25 4.47 -3.93
C ALA A 316 -6.06 3.01 -4.35
N GLU A 317 -5.64 2.20 -3.39
CA GLU A 317 -5.72 0.74 -3.45
C GLU A 317 -6.78 0.24 -2.47
N VAL A 318 -7.47 -0.85 -2.79
CA VAL A 318 -8.47 -1.47 -1.90
C VAL A 318 -7.88 -1.76 -0.51
N SER A 319 -6.58 -2.07 -0.45
CA SER A 319 -5.84 -2.36 0.78
C SER A 319 -5.68 -1.19 1.75
N GLY A 320 -6.08 0.03 1.34
CA GLY A 320 -6.02 1.22 2.20
C GLY A 320 -4.83 2.15 1.96
N HIS A 321 -3.99 1.90 0.94
CA HIS A 321 -3.03 2.90 0.47
C HIS A 321 -3.79 4.03 -0.23
N ILE A 322 -3.69 5.25 0.28
CA ILE A 322 -4.34 6.45 -0.25
C ILE A 322 -3.27 7.48 -0.57
N PHE A 323 -3.33 8.00 -1.79
CA PHE A 323 -2.32 8.90 -2.35
C PHE A 323 -3.00 10.20 -2.75
N PHE A 324 -2.53 11.34 -2.24
CA PHE A 324 -3.00 12.64 -2.67
C PHE A 324 -1.86 13.44 -3.32
N LYS A 325 -2.08 13.94 -4.54
CA LYS A 325 -1.26 14.99 -5.15
C LYS A 325 -1.96 16.34 -5.04
N GLU A 326 -3.28 16.34 -5.07
CA GLU A 326 -4.08 17.53 -4.81
C GLU A 326 -3.85 18.00 -3.37
N ARG A 327 -3.25 19.16 -3.21
CA ARG A 327 -2.79 19.78 -1.95
C ARG A 327 -1.75 18.96 -1.17
N TYR A 328 -1.09 17.98 -1.80
CA TYR A 328 -0.04 17.16 -1.20
C TYR A 328 1.00 16.76 -2.27
N PHE A 329 1.78 15.71 -2.03
CA PHE A 329 2.95 15.36 -2.82
C PHE A 329 2.79 14.15 -3.74
N GLY A 330 1.73 13.35 -3.58
CA GLY A 330 1.45 12.18 -4.43
C GLY A 330 2.04 10.86 -3.93
N PHE A 331 2.43 10.77 -2.67
CA PHE A 331 2.75 9.50 -2.02
C PHE A 331 1.64 9.04 -1.08
N ASP A 332 1.67 7.75 -0.71
CA ASP A 332 0.74 7.14 0.23
C ASP A 332 1.04 7.61 1.67
N ASP A 333 0.04 8.19 2.31
CA ASP A 333 0.13 8.69 3.67
C ASP A 333 -1.21 8.50 4.40
N ALA A 334 -1.23 7.53 5.31
CA ALA A 334 -2.44 7.18 6.03
C ALA A 334 -2.87 8.28 7.04
N THR A 335 -1.91 8.96 7.66
CA THR A 335 -2.20 10.09 8.57
C THR A 335 -2.82 11.25 7.81
N TYR A 336 -2.26 11.61 6.65
CA TYR A 336 -2.83 12.63 5.77
C TYR A 336 -4.25 12.25 5.31
N ALA A 337 -4.44 10.99 4.91
CA ALA A 337 -5.73 10.48 4.47
C ALA A 337 -6.80 10.55 5.58
N MET A 338 -6.42 10.31 6.85
CA MET A 338 -7.32 10.48 7.99
C MET A 338 -7.86 11.91 8.07
N PHE A 339 -6.98 12.90 8.00
CA PHE A 339 -7.39 14.31 8.07
C PHE A 339 -8.25 14.71 6.86
N ARG A 340 -7.98 14.17 5.67
CA ARG A 340 -8.84 14.38 4.49
C ARG A 340 -10.24 13.75 4.70
N ALA A 341 -10.36 12.60 5.37
CA ALA A 341 -11.65 12.03 5.72
C ALA A 341 -12.41 12.91 6.74
N LEU A 342 -11.70 13.44 7.74
CA LEU A 342 -12.31 14.40 8.68
C LEU A 342 -12.78 15.68 7.99
N GLU A 343 -12.07 16.15 6.98
CA GLU A 343 -12.52 17.29 6.15
C GLU A 343 -13.84 17.02 5.42
N LEU A 344 -14.05 15.80 4.91
CA LEU A 344 -15.32 15.44 4.27
C LEU A 344 -16.48 15.59 5.27
N VAL A 345 -16.31 15.04 6.47
CA VAL A 345 -17.32 15.13 7.52
C VAL A 345 -17.52 16.58 7.96
N ALA A 346 -16.46 17.36 8.12
CA ALA A 346 -16.52 18.78 8.46
C ALA A 346 -17.24 19.63 7.37
N LYS A 347 -17.18 19.23 6.10
CA LYS A 347 -17.92 19.83 4.98
C LYS A 347 -19.39 19.38 4.90
N GLY A 348 -19.81 18.50 5.81
CA GLY A 348 -21.21 18.02 5.88
C GLY A 348 -21.51 16.77 5.07
N PHE A 349 -20.49 16.06 4.53
CA PHE A 349 -20.73 14.78 3.88
C PHE A 349 -21.08 13.71 4.91
N ASN A 350 -22.20 13.03 4.70
CA ASN A 350 -22.55 11.81 5.40
C ASN A 350 -21.91 10.64 4.65
N LEU A 351 -20.78 10.10 5.15
CA LEU A 351 -20.03 9.06 4.45
C LEU A 351 -20.87 7.82 4.16
N ASP A 352 -21.64 7.34 5.13
CA ASP A 352 -22.53 6.20 4.93
C ASP A 352 -23.66 6.53 3.94
N GLY A 353 -24.24 7.73 4.05
CA GLY A 353 -25.30 8.17 3.15
C GLY A 353 -24.85 8.30 1.70
N GLU A 354 -23.61 8.76 1.46
CA GLU A 354 -23.07 8.81 0.09
C GLU A 354 -22.80 7.40 -0.46
N LEU A 355 -22.27 6.49 0.34
CA LEU A 355 -22.06 5.11 -0.08
C LEU A 355 -23.37 4.33 -0.29
N ASP A 356 -24.41 4.65 0.47
CA ASP A 356 -25.73 4.02 0.29
C ASP A 356 -26.42 4.40 -1.03
N LYS A 357 -25.97 5.46 -1.70
CA LYS A 357 -26.46 5.85 -3.04
C LYS A 357 -25.83 5.02 -4.16
N LEU A 358 -24.69 4.37 -3.89
CA LEU A 358 -24.01 3.56 -4.89
C LEU A 358 -24.86 2.34 -5.31
N PRO A 359 -24.76 1.89 -6.57
CA PRO A 359 -25.37 0.64 -6.99
C PRO A 359 -24.96 -0.50 -6.07
N LYS A 360 -25.93 -1.31 -5.64
CA LYS A 360 -25.63 -2.46 -4.78
C LYS A 360 -24.84 -3.50 -5.56
N VAL A 361 -23.70 -3.89 -5.01
CA VAL A 361 -22.86 -4.97 -5.52
C VAL A 361 -22.53 -5.97 -4.44
N PHE A 362 -22.21 -7.18 -4.85
CA PHE A 362 -21.70 -8.25 -4.02
C PHE A 362 -20.30 -8.59 -4.50
N SER A 363 -19.32 -8.50 -3.63
CA SER A 363 -17.93 -8.80 -3.96
C SER A 363 -17.32 -9.79 -2.98
N THR A 364 -16.34 -10.55 -3.44
CA THR A 364 -15.50 -11.36 -2.56
C THR A 364 -14.36 -10.50 -1.98
N ASP A 365 -13.81 -10.95 -0.86
CA ASP A 365 -12.44 -10.58 -0.50
C ASP A 365 -11.46 -11.20 -1.51
N GLU A 366 -10.16 -10.91 -1.35
CA GLU A 366 -9.13 -11.56 -2.14
C GLU A 366 -9.06 -13.05 -1.80
N ILE A 367 -9.25 -13.90 -2.82
CA ILE A 367 -9.09 -15.34 -2.69
C ILE A 367 -7.74 -15.75 -3.25
N LYS A 368 -6.94 -16.44 -2.45
CA LYS A 368 -5.56 -16.82 -2.79
C LYS A 368 -5.51 -18.31 -3.17
N VAL A 369 -5.14 -18.59 -4.42
CA VAL A 369 -4.91 -19.96 -4.91
C VAL A 369 -3.41 -20.23 -4.87
N LYS A 370 -3.01 -21.23 -4.07
CA LYS A 370 -1.59 -21.63 -3.93
C LYS A 370 -1.04 -22.17 -5.25
N THR A 371 0.16 -21.72 -5.60
CA THR A 371 0.92 -22.19 -6.75
C THR A 371 2.43 -22.02 -6.46
N THR A 372 3.27 -22.01 -7.46
CA THR A 372 4.71 -21.71 -7.34
C THR A 372 5.06 -20.41 -8.05
N ASP A 373 6.18 -19.79 -7.68
CA ASP A 373 6.67 -18.60 -8.36
C ASP A 373 6.96 -18.85 -9.86
N ALA A 374 7.39 -20.05 -10.20
CA ALA A 374 7.66 -20.45 -11.59
C ALA A 374 6.38 -20.59 -12.44
N GLN A 375 5.26 -20.92 -11.82
CA GLN A 375 4.01 -21.24 -12.52
C GLN A 375 3.00 -20.09 -12.54
N LYS A 376 2.95 -19.25 -11.51
CA LYS A 376 1.89 -18.25 -11.33
C LYS A 376 1.65 -17.36 -12.54
N PHE A 377 2.72 -16.82 -13.14
CA PHE A 377 2.61 -15.96 -14.33
C PHE A 377 2.19 -16.71 -15.57
N LYS A 378 2.69 -17.95 -15.75
CA LYS A 378 2.32 -18.80 -16.89
C LYS A 378 0.84 -19.21 -16.84
N LEU A 379 0.32 -19.50 -15.64
CA LEU A 379 -1.09 -19.85 -15.46
C LEU A 379 -2.01 -18.68 -15.82
N VAL A 380 -1.68 -17.47 -15.35
CA VAL A 380 -2.44 -16.26 -15.68
C VAL A 380 -2.38 -15.96 -17.18
N ALA A 381 -1.21 -16.10 -17.80
CA ALA A 381 -1.07 -15.92 -19.25
C ALA A 381 -1.94 -16.91 -20.04
N LYS A 382 -1.92 -18.20 -19.68
CA LYS A 382 -2.78 -19.21 -20.31
C LYS A 382 -4.27 -18.95 -20.11
N LEU A 383 -4.66 -18.52 -18.90
CA LEU A 383 -6.05 -18.13 -18.66
C LEU A 383 -6.47 -16.95 -19.55
N LYS A 384 -5.61 -15.95 -19.69
CA LYS A 384 -5.85 -14.83 -20.59
C LYS A 384 -6.05 -15.30 -22.04
N GLU A 385 -5.21 -16.19 -22.55
CA GLU A 385 -5.36 -16.79 -23.89
C GLU A 385 -6.74 -17.44 -24.10
N VAL A 386 -7.17 -18.25 -23.11
CA VAL A 386 -8.49 -18.89 -23.14
C VAL A 386 -9.63 -17.86 -23.17
N LEU A 387 -9.54 -16.82 -22.34
CA LEU A 387 -10.58 -15.79 -22.25
C LEU A 387 -10.63 -14.90 -23.50
N VAL A 388 -9.49 -14.60 -24.11
CA VAL A 388 -9.42 -13.89 -25.39
C VAL A 388 -10.03 -14.73 -26.51
N GLU A 389 -9.73 -16.03 -26.58
CA GLU A 389 -10.34 -16.94 -27.54
C GLU A 389 -11.88 -16.97 -27.41
N ILE A 390 -12.39 -17.04 -26.17
CA ILE A 390 -13.84 -16.99 -25.92
C ILE A 390 -14.43 -15.63 -26.36
N TYR A 391 -13.73 -14.54 -26.10
CA TYR A 391 -14.18 -13.20 -26.45
C TYR A 391 -14.27 -12.99 -27.97
N GLU A 392 -13.28 -13.51 -28.71
CA GLU A 392 -13.19 -13.35 -30.17
C GLU A 392 -14.06 -14.34 -30.94
N ASN A 393 -14.10 -15.60 -30.51
CA ASN A 393 -14.66 -16.71 -31.27
C ASN A 393 -15.88 -17.38 -30.62
N GLY A 394 -16.23 -16.97 -29.39
CA GLY A 394 -17.33 -17.55 -28.61
C GLY A 394 -16.91 -18.74 -27.75
N ASP A 395 -17.75 -19.08 -26.78
CA ASP A 395 -17.49 -20.14 -25.79
C ASP A 395 -17.93 -21.53 -26.31
N ALA A 396 -17.20 -22.04 -27.30
CA ALA A 396 -17.51 -23.35 -27.92
C ALA A 396 -17.41 -24.53 -26.92
N GLN A 397 -16.62 -24.39 -25.85
CA GLN A 397 -16.44 -25.41 -24.82
C GLN A 397 -17.37 -25.21 -23.61
N ASN A 398 -18.22 -24.17 -23.66
CA ASN A 398 -19.14 -23.83 -22.59
C ASN A 398 -18.47 -23.60 -21.22
N LEU A 399 -17.25 -23.04 -21.22
CA LEU A 399 -16.43 -22.82 -20.02
C LEU A 399 -17.03 -21.77 -19.09
N LEU A 400 -17.73 -20.80 -19.66
CA LEU A 400 -18.40 -19.70 -18.93
C LEU A 400 -19.92 -19.89 -18.85
N ALA A 401 -20.38 -21.15 -18.87
CA ALA A 401 -21.79 -21.48 -18.86
C ALA A 401 -22.59 -20.76 -17.76
N GLY A 402 -23.63 -20.02 -18.20
CA GLY A 402 -24.53 -19.27 -17.31
C GLY A 402 -23.93 -18.02 -16.69
N LEU A 403 -22.78 -17.57 -17.20
CA LEU A 403 -22.30 -16.20 -17.06
C LEU A 403 -22.73 -15.38 -18.29
N GLY A 404 -22.66 -14.06 -18.18
CA GLY A 404 -22.91 -13.16 -19.32
C GLY A 404 -21.85 -13.28 -20.42
N LYS A 405 -22.04 -12.53 -21.49
CA LYS A 405 -20.99 -12.42 -22.53
C LYS A 405 -19.86 -11.53 -22.04
N ILE A 406 -18.62 -11.87 -22.43
CA ILE A 406 -17.47 -11.01 -22.15
C ILE A 406 -17.68 -9.70 -22.91
N ALA A 407 -17.73 -8.58 -22.19
CA ALA A 407 -17.82 -7.25 -22.74
C ALA A 407 -16.44 -6.60 -22.90
N GLU A 408 -15.48 -6.93 -22.02
CA GLU A 408 -14.16 -6.32 -22.01
C GLU A 408 -13.14 -7.21 -21.29
N ILE A 409 -11.91 -7.22 -21.78
CA ILE A 409 -10.76 -7.84 -21.12
C ILE A 409 -9.70 -6.76 -20.86
N ILE A 410 -9.32 -6.61 -19.60
CA ILE A 410 -8.31 -5.67 -19.11
C ILE A 410 -7.12 -6.49 -18.64
N ASP A 411 -5.94 -6.25 -19.20
CA ASP A 411 -4.71 -7.03 -18.96
C ASP A 411 -3.56 -6.22 -18.36
N ILE A 412 -3.91 -5.13 -17.67
CA ILE A 412 -2.93 -4.21 -17.05
C ILE A 412 -2.11 -4.93 -15.97
N ASP A 413 -2.75 -5.79 -15.17
CA ASP A 413 -2.12 -6.55 -14.08
C ASP A 413 -2.89 -7.88 -13.90
N GLY A 414 -2.43 -8.92 -14.54
CA GLY A 414 -3.17 -10.16 -14.71
C GLY A 414 -4.25 -10.05 -15.77
N VAL A 415 -5.43 -10.60 -15.52
CA VAL A 415 -6.59 -10.50 -16.38
C VAL A 415 -7.84 -10.16 -15.58
N ARG A 416 -8.47 -9.04 -15.89
CA ARG A 416 -9.79 -8.63 -15.39
C ARG A 416 -10.79 -8.72 -16.53
N VAL A 417 -11.77 -9.58 -16.39
CA VAL A 417 -12.83 -9.78 -17.39
C VAL A 417 -14.09 -9.13 -16.89
N ARG A 418 -14.68 -8.27 -17.69
CA ARG A 418 -15.99 -7.66 -17.42
C ARG A 418 -17.03 -8.28 -18.35
N PHE A 419 -18.20 -8.59 -17.80
CA PHE A 419 -19.33 -9.15 -18.52
C PHE A 419 -20.37 -8.08 -18.86
N ASP A 420 -21.26 -8.38 -19.78
CA ASP A 420 -22.31 -7.46 -20.27
C ASP A 420 -23.36 -7.10 -19.22
N ASP A 421 -23.51 -7.90 -18.16
CA ASP A 421 -24.34 -7.63 -17.00
C ASP A 421 -23.66 -6.70 -15.94
N GLY A 422 -22.40 -6.31 -16.18
CA GLY A 422 -21.57 -5.50 -15.31
C GLY A 422 -20.81 -6.27 -14.24
N SER A 423 -20.95 -7.59 -14.15
CA SER A 423 -20.11 -8.44 -13.30
C SER A 423 -18.67 -8.47 -13.82
N TRP A 424 -17.72 -8.74 -12.94
CA TRP A 424 -16.33 -8.91 -13.34
C TRP A 424 -15.58 -9.93 -12.47
N ALA A 425 -14.57 -10.53 -13.07
CA ALA A 425 -13.63 -11.44 -12.44
C ALA A 425 -12.20 -10.99 -12.67
N LEU A 426 -11.39 -10.99 -11.61
CA LEU A 426 -9.96 -10.73 -11.67
C LEU A 426 -9.18 -11.98 -11.30
N VAL A 427 -8.19 -12.31 -12.11
CA VAL A 427 -7.17 -13.34 -11.83
C VAL A 427 -5.79 -12.75 -12.11
N ARG A 428 -4.95 -12.65 -11.11
CA ARG A 428 -3.60 -12.10 -11.23
C ARG A 428 -2.56 -12.89 -10.44
N ALA A 429 -1.33 -12.90 -10.91
CA ALA A 429 -0.21 -13.42 -10.14
C ALA A 429 0.18 -12.42 -9.04
N SER A 430 0.36 -12.90 -7.81
CA SER A 430 0.92 -12.07 -6.75
C SER A 430 2.39 -11.76 -7.04
N ASN A 431 2.81 -10.51 -6.90
CA ASN A 431 4.21 -10.12 -7.09
C ASN A 431 5.09 -10.45 -5.87
N THR A 432 4.48 -10.71 -4.73
CA THR A 432 5.19 -10.88 -3.44
C THR A 432 5.11 -12.29 -2.84
N THR A 433 4.16 -13.10 -3.29
CA THR A 433 3.91 -14.44 -2.75
C THR A 433 3.62 -15.46 -3.87
N PRO A 434 3.84 -16.77 -3.64
CA PRO A 434 3.60 -17.81 -4.64
C PRO A 434 2.11 -18.19 -4.72
N VAL A 435 1.27 -17.20 -5.01
CA VAL A 435 -0.19 -17.39 -5.15
C VAL A 435 -0.72 -16.67 -6.39
N ILE A 436 -1.83 -17.17 -6.89
CA ILE A 436 -2.73 -16.42 -7.76
C ILE A 436 -3.77 -15.75 -6.87
N VAL A 437 -4.00 -14.46 -7.06
CA VAL A 437 -5.01 -13.67 -6.37
C VAL A 437 -6.20 -13.53 -7.29
N THR A 438 -7.39 -13.84 -6.77
CA THR A 438 -8.65 -13.67 -7.48
C THR A 438 -9.60 -12.78 -6.68
N ARG A 439 -10.43 -12.01 -7.39
CA ARG A 439 -11.52 -11.23 -6.81
C ARG A 439 -12.68 -11.16 -7.80
N PHE A 440 -13.89 -11.14 -7.27
CA PHE A 440 -15.13 -11.20 -8.06
C PHE A 440 -16.12 -10.16 -7.55
N GLU A 441 -16.90 -9.56 -8.46
CA GLU A 441 -17.97 -8.63 -8.11
C GLU A 441 -19.13 -8.78 -9.08
N THR A 442 -20.35 -8.77 -8.56
CA THR A 442 -21.61 -8.88 -9.31
C THR A 442 -22.68 -8.01 -8.69
N LYS A 443 -23.78 -7.82 -9.43
CA LYS A 443 -25.02 -7.22 -8.91
C LYS A 443 -26.00 -8.24 -8.34
N ASP A 444 -25.71 -9.54 -8.48
CA ASP A 444 -26.53 -10.66 -8.01
C ASP A 444 -25.71 -11.60 -7.15
N GLN A 445 -26.16 -11.88 -5.93
CA GLN A 445 -25.46 -12.73 -4.97
C GLN A 445 -25.31 -14.18 -5.44
N ASN A 446 -26.31 -14.73 -6.13
CA ASN A 446 -26.24 -16.11 -6.65
C ASN A 446 -25.23 -16.19 -7.81
N LEU A 447 -25.18 -15.16 -8.65
CA LEU A 447 -24.21 -15.06 -9.72
C LEU A 447 -22.79 -14.95 -9.17
N LEU A 448 -22.58 -14.31 -8.01
CA LEU A 448 -21.26 -14.21 -7.37
C LEU A 448 -20.67 -15.58 -7.08
N VAL A 449 -21.45 -16.49 -6.50
CA VAL A 449 -21.01 -17.87 -6.20
C VAL A 449 -20.63 -18.59 -7.49
N LYS A 450 -21.46 -18.49 -8.51
CA LYS A 450 -21.22 -19.13 -9.81
C LYS A 450 -19.98 -18.59 -10.50
N LEU A 451 -19.81 -17.26 -10.51
CA LEU A 451 -18.66 -16.59 -11.10
C LEU A 451 -17.36 -17.06 -10.41
N GLN A 452 -17.36 -17.07 -9.08
CA GLN A 452 -16.25 -17.54 -8.28
C GLN A 452 -15.90 -19.01 -8.60
N GLU A 453 -16.87 -19.92 -8.54
CA GLU A 453 -16.66 -21.33 -8.82
C GLU A 453 -16.12 -21.56 -10.23
N THR A 454 -16.68 -20.89 -11.23
CA THR A 454 -16.24 -21.01 -12.63
C THR A 454 -14.78 -20.64 -12.79
N PHE A 455 -14.37 -19.48 -12.28
CA PHE A 455 -12.98 -19.01 -12.44
C PHE A 455 -11.98 -19.80 -11.59
N LEU A 456 -12.34 -20.19 -10.38
CA LEU A 456 -11.47 -21.05 -9.56
C LEU A 456 -11.27 -22.43 -10.22
N ASN A 457 -12.31 -23.02 -10.79
CA ASN A 457 -12.21 -24.27 -11.55
C ASN A 457 -11.34 -24.11 -12.82
N LEU A 458 -11.46 -23.00 -13.56
CA LEU A 458 -10.61 -22.73 -14.70
C LEU A 458 -9.13 -22.65 -14.30
N VAL A 459 -8.81 -21.94 -13.21
CA VAL A 459 -7.44 -21.86 -12.68
C VAL A 459 -6.91 -23.22 -12.25
N GLU A 460 -7.69 -24.02 -11.53
CA GLU A 460 -7.28 -25.37 -11.09
C GLU A 460 -7.11 -26.33 -12.29
N ASN A 461 -7.99 -26.30 -13.29
CA ASN A 461 -7.85 -27.11 -14.50
C ASN A 461 -6.58 -26.77 -15.29
N LEU A 462 -6.24 -25.47 -15.38
CA LEU A 462 -5.00 -25.05 -16.04
C LEU A 462 -3.76 -25.47 -15.25
N LYS A 463 -3.84 -25.45 -13.91
CA LYS A 463 -2.76 -25.89 -13.03
C LYS A 463 -2.47 -27.40 -13.14
N GLN A 464 -3.50 -28.22 -13.34
CA GLN A 464 -3.33 -29.68 -13.55
C GLN A 464 -2.72 -30.01 -14.91
N LYS A 465 -2.84 -29.12 -15.89
CA LYS A 465 -2.30 -29.30 -17.27
C LYS A 465 -0.90 -28.67 -17.45
N ALA A 466 -0.40 -27.95 -16.43
CA ALA A 466 0.90 -27.23 -16.46
C ALA A 466 1.98 -28.02 -15.75
#